data_ebd40966966fe3c3f1a8ca6f091efa50
#
_entry.id   ebd40966966fe3c3f1a8ca6f091efa50
#
_cell.length_a   1.000
_cell.length_b   1.000
_cell.length_c   1.000
_cell.angle_alpha   90.00
_cell.angle_beta   90.00
_cell.angle_gamma   90.00
#
_symmetry.space_group_name_H-M   'P 1'
#
loop_
_entity.id
_entity.type
_entity.pdbx_description
1 polymer ?
#
loop_
_entity_poly.entity_id
_entity_poly.type
_entity_poly.pdbx_seq_one_letter_code
_entity_poly.pdbx_strand_id
1 'polypeptide(L)'
;MSLFFTGCQEEDNSKETGGEVSEREELKKVTLNEVAHSIFYAPQYVAIEEGYFVEEGIKLEVVTGFGADKVMASVLSGESDIGFMGSESSIYAYQQGANDPVINFAQLTQRAGNFIVAREEMPDFQWTDLIGKDVLGGRKSGMPEMVFEYILKEKGIDPDKDVNIDRSIDFGSTAAAFAGGQGEFSVEFEPSATALEQEGAGYVVASCGVESGYVPYTAYSAKESYIEENPEIIQGFTNALQRGMDYVNSHTPEEIARIIQPQFKENDLETVIRIVERYQEQDTWKEDLIFEKESFELLQDILDSAGELKERVPYEELVDVTYAERAAGK
;
A
#
# COMPACT_ATOMS: atom_id res chain seq x y z
N MET A 1 -77.81 48.97 -9.40
CA MET A 1 -78.04 48.25 -8.14
C MET A 1 -76.69 47.68 -7.73
N SER A 2 -76.02 48.47 -6.89
CA SER A 2 -74.64 48.23 -6.42
C SER A 2 -74.69 47.35 -5.13
N LEU A 3 -73.83 46.35 -5.08
CA LEU A 3 -73.52 45.67 -3.83
C LEU A 3 -71.98 45.64 -3.67
N PHE A 4 -71.55 46.42 -2.66
CA PHE A 4 -70.17 46.40 -2.13
C PHE A 4 -70.04 45.17 -1.22
N PHE A 5 -68.96 44.41 -1.38
CA PHE A 5 -68.45 43.52 -0.37
C PHE A 5 -67.06 43.91 0.02
N THR A 6 -66.95 44.30 1.29
CA THR A 6 -65.68 44.60 1.99
C THR A 6 -65.11 43.27 2.45
N GLY A 7 -63.88 42.97 2.03
CA GLY A 7 -63.12 41.79 2.56
C GLY A 7 -61.95 42.30 3.41
N CYS A 8 -61.89 41.84 4.65
CA CYS A 8 -60.83 42.09 5.59
C CYS A 8 -59.51 41.50 5.13
N GLN A 9 -58.45 42.30 5.25
CA GLN A 9 -57.05 41.87 5.16
C GLN A 9 -56.68 41.23 6.54
N GLU A 10 -56.30 39.96 6.52
CA GLU A 10 -55.48 39.36 7.57
C GLU A 10 -54.03 39.48 7.14
N GLU A 11 -53.24 40.16 7.94
CA GLU A 11 -51.78 40.18 7.86
C GLU A 11 -51.24 38.86 8.42
N ASP A 12 -50.81 37.98 7.54
CA ASP A 12 -50.07 36.77 7.91
C ASP A 12 -48.57 37.12 8.00
N ASN A 13 -48.12 37.28 9.24
CA ASN A 13 -46.76 37.59 9.60
C ASN A 13 -45.97 36.27 9.77
N SER A 14 -45.74 35.55 8.66
CA SER A 14 -44.85 34.43 8.64
C SER A 14 -43.38 34.89 8.62
N LYS A 15 -42.77 34.84 9.80
CA LYS A 15 -41.32 34.91 9.96
C LYS A 15 -40.71 33.77 9.15
N GLU A 16 -40.11 34.06 7.99
CA GLU A 16 -39.13 33.21 7.37
C GLU A 16 -37.91 33.06 8.31
N THR A 17 -37.83 31.95 9.00
CA THR A 17 -36.58 31.47 9.58
C THR A 17 -35.72 31.01 8.43
N GLY A 18 -34.81 31.92 7.99
CA GLY A 18 -33.73 31.56 7.10
C GLY A 18 -32.89 30.48 7.76
N GLY A 19 -33.12 29.23 7.40
CA GLY A 19 -32.18 28.16 7.62
C GLY A 19 -30.98 28.45 6.75
N GLU A 20 -29.84 28.71 7.37
CA GLU A 20 -28.55 28.65 6.70
C GLU A 20 -28.43 27.27 6.06
N VAL A 21 -28.59 27.23 4.74
CA VAL A 21 -28.15 26.10 3.94
C VAL A 21 -26.63 26.18 4.01
N SER A 22 -26.02 25.41 4.90
CA SER A 22 -24.59 25.14 4.85
C SER A 22 -24.27 24.73 3.41
N GLU A 23 -23.54 25.55 2.69
CA GLU A 23 -22.91 25.13 1.44
C GLU A 23 -22.11 23.88 1.79
N ARG A 24 -22.55 22.73 1.30
CA ARG A 24 -21.71 21.52 1.33
C ARG A 24 -20.53 21.86 0.44
N GLU A 25 -19.38 22.05 1.04
CA GLU A 25 -18.13 22.16 0.28
C GLU A 25 -18.07 21.01 -0.72
N GLU A 26 -17.86 21.35 -1.99
CA GLU A 26 -17.77 20.34 -3.05
C GLU A 26 -16.48 19.53 -2.84
N LEU A 27 -16.63 18.22 -2.64
CA LEU A 27 -15.49 17.33 -2.41
C LEU A 27 -14.51 17.40 -3.59
N LYS A 28 -13.23 17.55 -3.29
CA LYS A 28 -12.16 17.49 -4.29
C LYS A 28 -11.95 16.08 -4.76
N LYS A 29 -12.06 15.85 -6.07
CA LYS A 29 -11.78 14.56 -6.67
C LYS A 29 -10.27 14.32 -6.66
N VAL A 30 -9.85 13.15 -6.16
CA VAL A 30 -8.48 12.67 -6.18
C VAL A 30 -8.45 11.25 -6.72
N THR A 31 -7.63 11.00 -7.73
CA THR A 31 -7.42 9.68 -8.30
C THR A 31 -6.15 9.06 -7.72
N LEU A 32 -6.33 8.00 -6.95
CA LEU A 32 -5.25 7.17 -6.39
C LEU A 32 -5.07 5.93 -7.26
N ASN A 33 -3.86 5.69 -7.73
CA ASN A 33 -3.51 4.45 -8.43
C ASN A 33 -2.68 3.56 -7.51
N GLU A 34 -3.25 2.45 -7.05
CA GLU A 34 -2.57 1.46 -6.21
C GLU A 34 -1.95 0.34 -7.06
N VAL A 35 -0.77 -0.13 -6.65
CA VAL A 35 -0.02 -1.17 -7.38
C VAL A 35 -0.74 -2.51 -7.41
N ALA A 36 -1.48 -2.83 -6.36
CA ALA A 36 -2.28 -4.03 -6.18
C ALA A 36 -3.42 -3.76 -5.21
N HIS A 37 -4.54 -4.48 -5.36
CA HIS A 37 -5.61 -4.49 -4.38
C HIS A 37 -5.31 -5.58 -3.34
N SER A 38 -4.85 -5.20 -2.13
CA SER A 38 -4.30 -6.16 -1.16
C SER A 38 -4.60 -5.77 0.28
N ILE A 39 -4.94 -6.76 1.12
CA ILE A 39 -5.09 -6.60 2.58
C ILE A 39 -3.81 -6.06 3.23
N PHE A 40 -2.67 -6.18 2.57
CA PHE A 40 -1.40 -5.56 2.96
C PHE A 40 -1.52 -4.03 3.17
N TYR A 41 -2.53 -3.42 2.56
CA TYR A 41 -2.84 -1.99 2.63
C TYR A 41 -4.05 -1.69 3.52
N ALA A 42 -4.32 -2.53 4.53
CA ALA A 42 -5.48 -2.39 5.41
C ALA A 42 -5.73 -0.97 5.96
N PRO A 43 -4.71 -0.17 6.37
CA PRO A 43 -4.95 1.20 6.83
C PRO A 43 -5.62 2.10 5.78
N GLN A 44 -5.27 1.95 4.50
CA GLN A 44 -5.91 2.66 3.39
C GLN A 44 -7.40 2.33 3.30
N TYR A 45 -7.73 1.05 3.38
CA TYR A 45 -9.12 0.60 3.26
C TYR A 45 -9.95 0.93 4.49
N VAL A 46 -9.34 0.93 5.68
CA VAL A 46 -9.98 1.48 6.89
C VAL A 46 -10.32 2.96 6.67
N ALA A 47 -9.38 3.76 6.17
CA ALA A 47 -9.62 5.18 5.92
C ALA A 47 -10.72 5.41 4.87
N ILE A 48 -10.87 4.52 3.88
CA ILE A 48 -11.93 4.56 2.87
C ILE A 48 -13.28 4.21 3.49
N GLU A 49 -13.38 3.05 4.16
CA GLU A 49 -14.65 2.53 4.69
C GLU A 49 -15.20 3.36 5.86
N GLU A 50 -14.33 3.92 6.68
CA GLU A 50 -14.69 4.83 7.77
C GLU A 50 -14.97 6.27 7.29
N GLY A 51 -14.75 6.55 5.99
CA GLY A 51 -15.05 7.84 5.38
C GLY A 51 -14.09 8.97 5.73
N TYR A 52 -12.88 8.67 6.21
CA TYR A 52 -11.91 9.69 6.65
C TYR A 52 -11.49 10.63 5.52
N PHE A 53 -11.38 10.14 4.28
CA PHE A 53 -11.13 10.98 3.12
C PHE A 53 -12.25 11.99 2.85
N VAL A 54 -13.51 11.57 3.04
CA VAL A 54 -14.67 12.46 2.87
C VAL A 54 -14.69 13.55 3.92
N GLU A 55 -14.31 13.23 5.16
CA GLU A 55 -14.19 14.22 6.25
C GLU A 55 -13.11 15.26 5.97
N GLU A 56 -12.05 14.88 5.24
CA GLU A 56 -10.99 15.79 4.76
C GLU A 56 -11.35 16.49 3.44
N GLY A 57 -12.61 16.42 3.01
CA GLY A 57 -13.07 17.09 1.78
C GLY A 57 -12.65 16.39 0.48
N ILE A 58 -12.22 15.14 0.53
CA ILE A 58 -11.71 14.38 -0.61
C ILE A 58 -12.72 13.34 -1.07
N LYS A 59 -13.05 13.35 -2.36
CA LYS A 59 -13.69 12.24 -3.05
C LYS A 59 -12.63 11.38 -3.71
N LEU A 60 -12.22 10.32 -3.02
CA LEU A 60 -11.20 9.41 -3.50
C LEU A 60 -11.76 8.46 -4.58
N GLU A 61 -11.06 8.36 -5.72
CA GLU A 61 -11.26 7.31 -6.72
C GLU A 61 -10.01 6.43 -6.75
N VAL A 62 -10.18 5.15 -6.41
CA VAL A 62 -9.09 4.18 -6.42
C VAL A 62 -9.14 3.38 -7.71
N VAL A 63 -7.98 3.29 -8.38
CA VAL A 63 -7.75 2.41 -9.52
C VAL A 63 -6.56 1.52 -9.24
N THR A 64 -6.56 0.30 -9.78
CA THR A 64 -5.45 -0.65 -9.58
C THR A 64 -4.63 -0.78 -10.85
N GLY A 65 -3.34 -0.46 -10.77
CA GLY A 65 -2.42 -0.46 -11.92
C GLY A 65 -1.84 -1.83 -12.29
N PHE A 66 -1.83 -2.79 -11.35
CA PHE A 66 -1.23 -4.11 -11.53
C PHE A 66 0.24 -4.07 -11.97
N GLY A 67 1.03 -3.24 -11.31
CA GLY A 67 2.48 -3.09 -11.53
C GLY A 67 2.96 -1.68 -11.21
N ALA A 68 4.08 -1.57 -10.52
CA ALA A 68 4.65 -0.29 -10.10
C ALA A 68 5.04 0.60 -11.29
N ASP A 69 5.51 0.01 -12.38
CA ASP A 69 5.81 0.67 -13.65
C ASP A 69 4.57 1.35 -14.28
N LYS A 70 3.41 0.70 -14.21
CA LYS A 70 2.14 1.24 -14.71
C LYS A 70 1.61 2.36 -13.83
N VAL A 71 1.71 2.18 -12.49
CA VAL A 71 1.33 3.23 -11.53
C VAL A 71 2.20 4.47 -11.75
N MET A 72 3.53 4.31 -11.83
CA MET A 72 4.45 5.41 -12.09
C MET A 72 4.14 6.11 -13.42
N ALA A 73 3.89 5.35 -14.49
CA ALA A 73 3.52 5.93 -15.78
C ALA A 73 2.23 6.74 -15.71
N SER A 74 1.21 6.27 -14.96
CA SER A 74 -0.06 6.99 -14.76
C SER A 74 0.14 8.29 -13.98
N VAL A 75 0.99 8.31 -12.96
CA VAL A 75 1.34 9.54 -12.20
C VAL A 75 2.09 10.53 -13.08
N LEU A 76 3.13 10.08 -13.80
CA LEU A 76 3.93 10.93 -14.67
C LEU A 76 3.09 11.55 -15.81
N SER A 77 2.14 10.79 -16.36
CA SER A 77 1.23 11.31 -17.39
C SER A 77 0.14 12.24 -16.85
N GLY A 78 -0.10 12.28 -15.53
CA GLY A 78 -1.19 13.01 -14.90
C GLY A 78 -2.57 12.35 -15.05
N GLU A 79 -2.61 11.06 -15.41
CA GLU A 79 -3.85 10.27 -15.41
C GLU A 79 -4.28 9.94 -13.98
N SER A 80 -3.32 9.81 -13.06
CA SER A 80 -3.56 9.69 -11.62
C SER A 80 -2.83 10.80 -10.88
N ASP A 81 -3.47 11.32 -9.83
CA ASP A 81 -2.95 12.39 -8.98
C ASP A 81 -1.89 11.86 -8.02
N ILE A 82 -2.18 10.71 -7.43
CA ILE A 82 -1.35 10.03 -6.44
C ILE A 82 -1.10 8.59 -6.88
N GLY A 83 0.14 8.13 -6.76
CA GLY A 83 0.54 6.73 -6.92
C GLY A 83 0.80 6.09 -5.57
N PHE A 84 0.39 4.84 -5.40
CA PHE A 84 0.72 4.02 -4.26
C PHE A 84 1.39 2.73 -4.74
N MET A 85 2.70 2.64 -4.53
CA MET A 85 3.54 1.61 -5.11
C MET A 85 4.83 1.41 -4.31
N GLY A 86 5.66 0.48 -4.76
CA GLY A 86 7.01 0.33 -4.22
C GLY A 86 7.81 1.62 -4.34
N SER A 87 8.44 2.02 -3.24
CA SER A 87 9.15 3.31 -3.16
C SER A 87 10.40 3.38 -4.05
N GLU A 88 10.91 2.25 -4.52
CA GLU A 88 12.00 2.18 -5.52
C GLU A 88 11.62 2.85 -6.85
N SER A 89 10.33 2.90 -7.16
CA SER A 89 9.85 3.47 -8.43
C SER A 89 10.18 4.95 -8.58
N SER A 90 10.20 5.72 -7.49
CA SER A 90 10.63 7.13 -7.51
C SER A 90 12.12 7.26 -7.82
N ILE A 91 12.96 6.35 -7.31
CA ILE A 91 14.39 6.29 -7.61
C ILE A 91 14.60 6.00 -9.11
N TYR A 92 13.88 5.02 -9.66
CA TYR A 92 13.97 4.69 -11.08
C TYR A 92 13.54 5.84 -11.98
N ALA A 93 12.42 6.51 -11.66
CA ALA A 93 11.94 7.65 -12.43
C ALA A 93 12.94 8.82 -12.39
N TYR A 94 13.50 9.12 -11.22
CA TYR A 94 14.54 10.13 -11.03
C TYR A 94 15.78 9.83 -11.86
N GLN A 95 16.30 8.59 -11.80
CA GLN A 95 17.47 8.15 -12.55
C GLN A 95 17.27 8.10 -14.08
N GLN A 96 16.02 8.06 -14.53
CA GLN A 96 15.63 8.18 -15.93
C GLN A 96 15.51 9.64 -16.39
N GLY A 97 15.66 10.60 -15.48
CA GLY A 97 15.65 12.03 -15.76
C GLY A 97 14.25 12.60 -15.89
N ALA A 98 13.33 12.19 -15.05
CA ALA A 98 12.01 12.81 -14.96
C ALA A 98 12.15 14.32 -14.69
N ASN A 99 11.53 15.17 -15.55
CA ASN A 99 11.59 16.63 -15.42
C ASN A 99 10.77 17.17 -14.23
N ASP A 100 9.78 16.38 -13.78
CA ASP A 100 8.91 16.66 -12.66
C ASP A 100 9.01 15.43 -11.76
N PRO A 101 9.88 15.44 -10.73
CA PRO A 101 10.15 14.26 -9.94
C PRO A 101 8.92 13.81 -9.17
N VAL A 102 8.85 12.51 -8.92
CA VAL A 102 7.77 11.91 -8.12
C VAL A 102 8.26 11.74 -6.70
N ILE A 103 7.69 12.53 -5.79
CA ILE A 103 8.08 12.65 -4.40
C ILE A 103 7.24 11.73 -3.52
N ASN A 104 7.88 10.96 -2.66
CA ASN A 104 7.21 10.17 -1.64
C ASN A 104 6.86 11.07 -0.45
N PHE A 105 5.57 11.17 -0.10
CA PHE A 105 5.12 12.04 0.98
C PHE A 105 4.52 11.30 2.18
N ALA A 106 4.25 10.00 2.04
CA ALA A 106 3.71 9.16 3.11
C ALA A 106 4.11 7.69 2.90
N GLN A 107 4.64 7.04 3.93
CA GLN A 107 4.99 5.61 3.93
C GLN A 107 3.93 4.82 4.68
N LEU A 108 3.32 3.81 4.03
CA LEU A 108 2.31 2.97 4.69
C LEU A 108 2.90 1.73 5.33
N THR A 109 3.72 0.98 4.61
CA THR A 109 4.28 -0.30 5.04
C THR A 109 5.77 -0.18 5.30
N GLN A 110 6.23 -0.78 6.41
CA GLN A 110 7.63 -0.72 6.82
C GLN A 110 8.35 -2.07 6.72
N ARG A 111 7.67 -3.11 6.18
CA ARG A 111 8.24 -4.43 5.97
C ARG A 111 7.76 -5.01 4.65
N ALA A 112 8.50 -5.96 4.11
CA ALA A 112 8.05 -6.71 2.94
C ALA A 112 6.77 -7.51 3.25
N GLY A 113 5.84 -7.54 2.32
CA GLY A 113 4.54 -8.20 2.49
C GLY A 113 4.50 -9.65 2.05
N ASN A 114 5.63 -10.23 1.66
CA ASN A 114 5.72 -11.56 1.10
C ASN A 114 6.24 -12.59 2.10
N PHE A 115 5.86 -13.84 1.84
CA PHE A 115 6.14 -15.01 2.67
C PHE A 115 6.79 -16.11 1.84
N ILE A 116 7.56 -16.98 2.50
CA ILE A 116 8.04 -18.22 1.89
C ILE A 116 7.00 -19.30 2.18
N VAL A 117 6.51 -19.91 1.11
CA VAL A 117 5.59 -21.05 1.16
C VAL A 117 6.35 -22.30 0.73
N ALA A 118 6.32 -23.35 1.56
CA ALA A 118 6.91 -24.66 1.28
C ALA A 118 5.83 -25.69 0.96
N ARG A 119 6.18 -26.79 0.29
CA ARG A 119 5.24 -27.89 0.03
C ARG A 119 4.92 -28.74 1.24
N GLU A 120 5.81 -28.76 2.20
CA GLU A 120 5.69 -29.53 3.44
C GLU A 120 5.77 -28.60 4.65
N GLU A 121 5.18 -29.01 5.75
CA GLU A 121 5.26 -28.29 7.01
C GLU A 121 6.70 -28.30 7.54
N MET A 122 7.26 -27.12 7.85
CA MET A 122 8.64 -26.96 8.31
C MET A 122 8.67 -26.07 9.56
N PRO A 123 8.32 -26.58 10.75
CA PRO A 123 8.23 -25.79 11.97
C PRO A 123 9.58 -25.18 12.41
N ASP A 124 10.68 -25.79 12.01
CA ASP A 124 12.05 -25.36 12.32
C ASP A 124 12.76 -24.80 11.08
N PHE A 125 12.02 -24.22 10.11
CA PHE A 125 12.59 -23.68 8.88
C PHE A 125 13.78 -22.77 9.13
N GLN A 126 14.83 -23.01 8.34
CA GLN A 126 16.01 -22.14 8.27
C GLN A 126 16.22 -21.69 6.82
N TRP A 127 16.68 -20.47 6.62
CA TRP A 127 16.94 -19.95 5.26
C TRP A 127 17.93 -20.83 4.47
N THR A 128 18.82 -21.55 5.14
CA THR A 128 19.72 -22.53 4.53
C THR A 128 19.01 -23.74 3.93
N ASP A 129 17.74 -23.98 4.29
CA ASP A 129 16.94 -25.08 3.71
C ASP A 129 16.57 -24.81 2.25
N LEU A 130 16.74 -23.56 1.79
CA LEU A 130 16.56 -23.18 0.39
C LEU A 130 17.76 -23.55 -0.50
N ILE A 131 18.91 -23.94 0.07
CA ILE A 131 20.11 -24.28 -0.70
C ILE A 131 19.85 -25.52 -1.56
N GLY A 132 20.07 -25.38 -2.87
CA GLY A 132 19.84 -26.43 -3.87
C GLY A 132 18.39 -26.63 -4.26
N LYS A 133 17.46 -25.80 -3.76
CA LYS A 133 16.01 -25.92 -3.98
C LYS A 133 15.52 -25.07 -5.14
N ASP A 134 14.40 -25.50 -5.73
CA ASP A 134 13.67 -24.78 -6.76
C ASP A 134 12.66 -23.83 -6.09
N VAL A 135 12.85 -22.52 -6.25
CA VAL A 135 12.03 -21.46 -5.65
C VAL A 135 11.38 -20.62 -6.75
N LEU A 136 10.07 -20.46 -6.71
CA LEU A 136 9.36 -19.49 -7.55
C LEU A 136 9.52 -18.12 -6.92
N GLY A 137 10.44 -17.29 -7.48
CA GLY A 137 10.84 -16.01 -6.89
C GLY A 137 10.03 -14.81 -7.38
N GLY A 138 9.22 -15.00 -8.42
CA GLY A 138 8.52 -13.90 -9.09
C GLY A 138 9.41 -13.13 -10.07
N ARG A 139 8.87 -12.08 -10.69
CA ARG A 139 9.51 -11.32 -11.77
C ARG A 139 10.78 -10.61 -11.28
N LYS A 140 11.87 -10.71 -12.06
CA LYS A 140 13.14 -10.03 -11.82
C LYS A 140 12.96 -8.51 -11.68
N SER A 141 13.77 -7.90 -10.80
CA SER A 141 13.83 -6.45 -10.55
C SER A 141 12.53 -5.85 -9.95
N GLY A 142 11.64 -6.68 -9.42
CA GLY A 142 10.53 -6.25 -8.58
C GLY A 142 10.93 -6.28 -7.10
N MET A 143 10.35 -5.40 -6.29
CA MET A 143 10.62 -5.37 -4.83
C MET A 143 10.52 -6.75 -4.16
N PRO A 144 9.52 -7.59 -4.45
CA PRO A 144 9.43 -8.91 -3.83
C PRO A 144 10.65 -9.79 -4.08
N GLU A 145 11.12 -9.84 -5.31
CA GLU A 145 12.28 -10.64 -5.69
C GLU A 145 13.58 -10.04 -5.15
N MET A 146 13.77 -8.73 -5.27
CA MET A 146 14.97 -8.06 -4.78
C MET A 146 15.12 -8.18 -3.26
N VAL A 147 14.04 -8.05 -2.50
CA VAL A 147 14.05 -8.25 -1.04
C VAL A 147 14.36 -9.71 -0.70
N PHE A 148 13.77 -10.66 -1.39
CA PHE A 148 14.05 -12.07 -1.17
C PHE A 148 15.53 -12.40 -1.41
N GLU A 149 16.10 -11.94 -2.52
CA GLU A 149 17.52 -12.13 -2.81
C GLU A 149 18.44 -11.40 -1.81
N TYR A 150 18.05 -10.20 -1.38
CA TYR A 150 18.77 -9.47 -0.35
C TYR A 150 18.82 -10.26 0.96
N ILE A 151 17.70 -10.84 1.40
CA ILE A 151 17.65 -11.69 2.59
C ILE A 151 18.59 -12.89 2.44
N LEU A 152 18.58 -13.57 1.29
CA LEU A 152 19.48 -14.69 1.04
C LEU A 152 20.95 -14.27 1.20
N LYS A 153 21.34 -13.14 0.60
CA LYS A 153 22.71 -12.61 0.70
C LYS A 153 23.10 -12.26 2.15
N GLU A 154 22.19 -11.65 2.92
CA GLU A 154 22.40 -11.37 4.34
C GLU A 154 22.59 -12.64 5.19
N LYS A 155 21.98 -13.75 4.76
CA LYS A 155 22.18 -15.08 5.37
C LYS A 155 23.42 -15.83 4.83
N GLY A 156 24.20 -15.19 3.94
CA GLY A 156 25.40 -15.78 3.33
C GLY A 156 25.11 -16.80 2.22
N ILE A 157 23.91 -16.74 1.64
CA ILE A 157 23.45 -17.61 0.54
C ILE A 157 23.54 -16.83 -0.76
N ASP A 158 24.24 -17.35 -1.77
CA ASP A 158 24.34 -16.72 -3.11
C ASP A 158 23.07 -17.11 -3.90
N PRO A 159 22.18 -16.13 -4.23
CA PRO A 159 20.92 -16.43 -4.90
C PRO A 159 21.08 -16.98 -6.31
N ASP A 160 22.22 -16.76 -6.96
CA ASP A 160 22.49 -17.21 -8.32
C ASP A 160 23.22 -18.56 -8.39
N LYS A 161 23.81 -19.03 -7.25
CA LYS A 161 24.59 -20.27 -7.21
C LYS A 161 24.01 -21.31 -6.28
N ASP A 162 23.47 -20.86 -5.15
CA ASP A 162 23.06 -21.75 -4.06
C ASP A 162 21.56 -22.10 -4.13
N VAL A 163 20.74 -21.30 -4.86
CA VAL A 163 19.29 -21.49 -4.98
C VAL A 163 18.87 -21.44 -6.45
N ASN A 164 17.96 -22.30 -6.86
CA ASN A 164 17.40 -22.29 -8.21
C ASN A 164 16.15 -21.38 -8.24
N ILE A 165 16.34 -20.07 -8.40
CA ILE A 165 15.22 -19.10 -8.40
C ILE A 165 14.65 -18.98 -9.80
N ASP A 166 13.37 -19.33 -9.99
CA ASP A 166 12.62 -19.04 -11.22
C ASP A 166 12.06 -17.62 -11.16
N ARG A 167 12.60 -16.75 -11.99
CA ARG A 167 12.23 -15.33 -12.15
C ARG A 167 11.36 -15.08 -13.39
N SER A 168 10.89 -16.13 -14.05
CA SER A 168 10.16 -16.02 -15.32
C SER A 168 8.64 -15.91 -15.13
N ILE A 169 8.12 -16.27 -13.96
CA ILE A 169 6.69 -16.30 -13.66
C ILE A 169 6.28 -14.96 -13.05
N ASP A 170 5.28 -14.30 -13.64
CA ASP A 170 4.68 -13.10 -13.07
C ASP A 170 4.10 -13.37 -11.68
N PHE A 171 4.26 -12.42 -10.78
CA PHE A 171 3.94 -12.54 -9.36
C PHE A 171 2.48 -12.99 -9.10
N GLY A 172 1.53 -12.51 -9.89
CA GLY A 172 0.11 -12.94 -9.80
C GLY A 172 -0.17 -14.38 -10.26
N SER A 173 0.87 -15.12 -10.74
CA SER A 173 0.73 -16.48 -11.27
C SER A 173 1.57 -17.51 -10.50
N THR A 174 2.42 -17.07 -9.56
CA THR A 174 3.32 -17.96 -8.80
C THR A 174 2.54 -18.97 -7.96
N ALA A 175 1.50 -18.55 -7.25
CA ALA A 175 0.66 -19.44 -6.44
C ALA A 175 0.00 -20.53 -7.28
N ALA A 176 -0.54 -20.21 -8.45
CA ALA A 176 -1.15 -21.18 -9.34
C ALA A 176 -0.11 -22.17 -9.91
N ALA A 177 1.09 -21.70 -10.26
CA ALA A 177 2.19 -22.53 -10.71
C ALA A 177 2.67 -23.46 -9.58
N PHE A 178 2.78 -22.93 -8.36
CA PHE A 178 3.12 -23.70 -7.17
C PHE A 178 2.06 -24.76 -6.90
N ALA A 179 0.77 -24.44 -6.81
CA ALA A 179 -0.32 -25.39 -6.64
C ALA A 179 -0.32 -26.46 -7.76
N GLY A 180 0.06 -26.09 -8.98
CA GLY A 180 0.24 -26.98 -10.14
C GLY A 180 1.47 -27.90 -10.07
N GLY A 181 2.30 -27.82 -9.02
CA GLY A 181 3.43 -28.70 -8.78
C GLY A 181 4.80 -28.14 -9.20
N GLN A 182 4.91 -26.86 -9.58
CA GLN A 182 6.18 -26.23 -9.88
C GLN A 182 6.86 -25.69 -8.60
N GLY A 183 8.19 -25.77 -8.53
CA GLY A 183 8.99 -25.33 -7.40
C GLY A 183 8.81 -26.20 -6.13
N GLU A 184 9.77 -26.18 -5.25
CA GLU A 184 9.68 -26.74 -3.88
C GLU A 184 9.23 -25.67 -2.88
N PHE A 185 9.56 -24.40 -3.19
CA PHE A 185 9.16 -23.22 -2.46
C PHE A 185 8.60 -22.16 -3.40
N SER A 186 7.81 -21.25 -2.86
CA SER A 186 7.32 -20.06 -3.59
C SER A 186 7.34 -18.85 -2.69
N VAL A 187 7.62 -17.69 -3.30
CA VAL A 187 7.50 -16.38 -2.66
C VAL A 187 6.12 -15.84 -2.96
N GLU A 188 5.27 -15.72 -1.94
CA GLU A 188 3.87 -15.38 -2.11
C GLU A 188 3.44 -14.19 -1.26
N PHE A 189 2.45 -13.45 -1.73
CA PHE A 189 1.72 -12.46 -0.95
C PHE A 189 0.39 -13.03 -0.45
N GLU A 190 -0.24 -12.30 0.47
CA GLU A 190 -1.62 -12.55 0.83
C GLU A 190 -2.59 -11.91 -0.20
N PRO A 191 -3.70 -12.55 -0.55
CA PRO A 191 -4.27 -13.74 0.08
C PRO A 191 -3.75 -15.09 -0.46
N SER A 192 -2.85 -15.10 -1.44
CA SER A 192 -2.39 -16.33 -2.10
C SER A 192 -1.69 -17.29 -1.14
N ALA A 193 -0.88 -16.80 -0.21
CA ALA A 193 -0.21 -17.62 0.78
C ALA A 193 -1.23 -18.37 1.66
N THR A 194 -2.22 -17.67 2.20
CA THR A 194 -3.31 -18.30 2.97
C THR A 194 -4.15 -19.25 2.13
N ALA A 195 -4.43 -18.93 0.86
CA ALA A 195 -5.18 -19.83 -0.02
C ALA A 195 -4.44 -21.15 -0.24
N LEU A 196 -3.13 -21.13 -0.48
CA LEU A 196 -2.31 -22.35 -0.60
C LEU A 196 -2.35 -23.21 0.67
N GLU A 197 -2.36 -22.59 1.86
CA GLU A 197 -2.51 -23.33 3.12
C GLU A 197 -3.90 -23.96 3.26
N GLN A 198 -4.97 -23.20 2.95
CA GLN A 198 -6.35 -23.70 3.02
C GLN A 198 -6.63 -24.83 2.04
N GLU A 199 -6.01 -24.80 0.86
CA GLU A 199 -6.09 -25.85 -0.15
C GLU A 199 -5.21 -27.07 0.19
N GLY A 200 -4.36 -26.97 1.21
CA GLY A 200 -3.37 -28.00 1.54
C GLY A 200 -2.28 -28.16 0.47
N ALA A 201 -2.07 -27.14 -0.34
CA ALA A 201 -1.07 -27.10 -1.41
C ALA A 201 0.30 -26.59 -0.93
N GLY A 202 0.36 -25.93 0.22
CA GLY A 202 1.58 -25.39 0.80
C GLY A 202 1.41 -24.94 2.25
N TYR A 203 2.51 -24.55 2.86
CA TYR A 203 2.60 -24.05 4.24
C TYR A 203 3.47 -22.80 4.28
N VAL A 204 3.00 -21.76 4.93
CA VAL A 204 3.83 -20.57 5.19
C VAL A 204 4.88 -20.93 6.24
N VAL A 205 6.16 -20.84 5.87
CA VAL A 205 7.29 -21.26 6.73
C VAL A 205 8.15 -20.08 7.20
N ALA A 206 8.11 -18.94 6.49
CA ALA A 206 8.83 -17.74 6.88
C ALA A 206 8.17 -16.47 6.35
N SER A 207 8.36 -15.36 7.07
CA SER A 207 8.03 -14.02 6.61
C SER A 207 9.28 -13.33 6.06
N CYS A 208 9.24 -12.90 4.80
CA CYS A 208 10.27 -12.02 4.27
C CYS A 208 10.26 -10.66 4.98
N GLY A 209 9.09 -10.21 5.45
CA GLY A 209 8.96 -8.95 6.16
C GLY A 209 9.71 -8.92 7.50
N VAL A 210 9.75 -10.02 8.24
CA VAL A 210 10.54 -10.12 9.48
C VAL A 210 12.03 -10.01 9.20
N GLU A 211 12.50 -10.60 8.10
CA GLU A 211 13.92 -10.69 7.77
C GLU A 211 14.45 -9.51 6.95
N SER A 212 13.59 -8.78 6.25
CA SER A 212 14.00 -7.65 5.41
C SER A 212 14.47 -6.42 6.19
N GLY A 213 14.17 -6.35 7.48
CA GLY A 213 14.31 -5.12 8.24
C GLY A 213 13.19 -4.12 7.93
N TYR A 214 13.37 -2.87 8.37
CA TYR A 214 12.41 -1.78 8.12
C TYR A 214 12.67 -1.16 6.75
N VAL A 215 12.11 -1.76 5.72
CA VAL A 215 12.19 -1.27 4.36
C VAL A 215 10.91 -0.49 4.00
N PRO A 216 11.01 0.68 3.35
CA PRO A 216 9.84 1.46 2.94
C PRO A 216 9.19 0.80 1.73
N TYR A 217 8.50 -0.34 1.98
CA TYR A 217 8.08 -1.25 0.93
C TYR A 217 7.05 -0.64 -0.01
N THR A 218 6.09 0.12 0.53
CA THR A 218 5.14 0.91 -0.25
C THR A 218 4.95 2.30 0.33
N ALA A 219 4.91 3.29 -0.56
CA ALA A 219 4.72 4.68 -0.22
C ALA A 219 3.72 5.36 -1.18
N TYR A 220 3.07 6.40 -0.70
CA TYR A 220 2.30 7.32 -1.51
C TYR A 220 3.20 8.39 -2.08
N SER A 221 3.07 8.61 -3.37
CA SER A 221 3.88 9.56 -4.09
C SER A 221 3.06 10.33 -5.12
N ALA A 222 3.47 11.56 -5.40
CA ALA A 222 2.88 12.41 -6.42
C ALA A 222 3.99 13.25 -7.08
N LYS A 223 3.69 13.83 -8.24
CA LYS A 223 4.61 14.78 -8.86
C LYS A 223 4.86 15.96 -7.94
N GLU A 224 6.08 16.47 -7.90
CA GLU A 224 6.44 17.65 -7.12
C GLU A 224 5.51 18.83 -7.43
N SER A 225 5.26 19.09 -8.71
CA SER A 225 4.32 20.14 -9.13
C SER A 225 2.91 19.96 -8.57
N TYR A 226 2.40 18.72 -8.51
CA TYR A 226 1.08 18.45 -7.95
C TYR A 226 1.04 18.72 -6.44
N ILE A 227 2.09 18.34 -5.70
CA ILE A 227 2.21 18.60 -4.26
C ILE A 227 2.23 20.10 -3.99
N GLU A 228 3.02 20.87 -4.76
CA GLU A 228 3.11 22.33 -4.64
C GLU A 228 1.80 23.04 -4.98
N GLU A 229 1.07 22.57 -5.99
CA GLU A 229 -0.20 23.17 -6.41
C GLU A 229 -1.39 22.77 -5.51
N ASN A 230 -1.30 21.66 -4.79
CA ASN A 230 -2.39 21.07 -4.01
C ASN A 230 -2.00 20.70 -2.56
N PRO A 231 -1.31 21.57 -1.80
CA PRO A 231 -0.79 21.21 -0.48
C PRO A 231 -1.89 20.84 0.53
N GLU A 232 -3.08 21.44 0.40
CA GLU A 232 -4.23 21.12 1.27
C GLU A 232 -4.80 19.73 0.99
N ILE A 233 -4.81 19.31 -0.28
CA ILE A 233 -5.25 17.95 -0.68
C ILE A 233 -4.28 16.92 -0.15
N ILE A 234 -2.97 17.14 -0.32
CA ILE A 234 -1.94 16.22 0.18
C ILE A 234 -2.01 16.13 1.71
N GLN A 235 -2.22 17.24 2.42
CA GLN A 235 -2.38 17.21 3.87
C GLN A 235 -3.63 16.44 4.29
N GLY A 236 -4.79 16.74 3.70
CA GLY A 236 -6.05 16.03 4.01
C GLY A 236 -5.96 14.54 3.69
N PHE A 237 -5.34 14.18 2.55
CA PHE A 237 -5.09 12.79 2.18
C PHE A 237 -4.22 12.09 3.24
N THR A 238 -3.14 12.73 3.67
CA THR A 238 -2.23 12.18 4.69
C THR A 238 -2.89 12.08 6.06
N ASN A 239 -3.73 13.07 6.45
CA ASN A 239 -4.51 13.02 7.69
C ASN A 239 -5.47 11.82 7.71
N ALA A 240 -6.18 11.60 6.60
CA ALA A 240 -7.11 10.46 6.48
C ALA A 240 -6.37 9.12 6.61
N LEU A 241 -5.21 8.98 5.98
CA LEU A 241 -4.36 7.79 6.09
C LEU A 241 -3.83 7.59 7.51
N GLN A 242 -3.38 8.65 8.20
CA GLN A 242 -2.89 8.56 9.59
C GLN A 242 -3.97 8.00 10.50
N ARG A 243 -5.21 8.45 10.35
CA ARG A 243 -6.35 7.89 11.11
C ARG A 243 -6.56 6.40 10.82
N GLY A 244 -6.38 5.98 9.57
CA GLY A 244 -6.40 4.56 9.19
C GLY A 244 -5.27 3.77 9.87
N MET A 245 -4.05 4.34 9.95
CA MET A 245 -2.92 3.75 10.67
C MET A 245 -3.21 3.65 12.17
N ASP A 246 -3.70 4.73 12.79
CA ASP A 246 -4.08 4.76 14.21
C ASP A 246 -5.12 3.69 14.52
N TYR A 247 -6.07 3.48 13.60
CA TYR A 247 -7.09 2.45 13.74
C TYR A 247 -6.47 1.05 13.76
N VAL A 248 -5.66 0.68 12.75
CA VAL A 248 -5.08 -0.68 12.68
C VAL A 248 -4.07 -0.96 13.79
N ASN A 249 -3.41 0.07 14.33
CA ASN A 249 -2.48 -0.06 15.44
C ASN A 249 -3.17 -0.17 16.81
N SER A 250 -4.47 0.17 16.92
CA SER A 250 -5.21 0.16 18.19
C SER A 250 -6.35 -0.86 18.27
N HIS A 251 -6.65 -1.57 17.18
CA HIS A 251 -7.75 -2.51 17.09
C HIS A 251 -7.30 -3.95 16.81
N THR A 252 -8.18 -4.89 17.16
CA THR A 252 -7.95 -6.32 16.93
C THR A 252 -8.05 -6.68 15.44
N PRO A 253 -7.42 -7.78 14.99
CA PRO A 253 -7.56 -8.28 13.62
C PRO A 253 -9.02 -8.45 13.19
N GLU A 254 -9.90 -8.91 14.11
CA GLU A 254 -11.33 -9.08 13.81
C GLU A 254 -12.03 -7.75 13.55
N GLU A 255 -11.75 -6.71 14.35
CA GLU A 255 -12.35 -5.38 14.18
C GLU A 255 -11.90 -4.76 12.85
N ILE A 256 -10.61 -4.82 12.54
CA ILE A 256 -10.05 -4.34 11.28
C ILE A 256 -10.67 -5.09 10.09
N ALA A 257 -10.67 -6.42 10.15
CA ALA A 257 -11.20 -7.27 9.08
C ALA A 257 -12.66 -6.96 8.78
N ARG A 258 -13.50 -6.72 9.80
CA ARG A 258 -14.92 -6.36 9.61
C ARG A 258 -15.10 -5.04 8.85
N ILE A 259 -14.23 -4.06 9.08
CA ILE A 259 -14.28 -2.77 8.37
C ILE A 259 -13.87 -2.95 6.92
N ILE A 260 -12.74 -3.63 6.66
CA ILE A 260 -12.21 -3.74 5.30
C ILE A 260 -12.88 -4.84 4.45
N GLN A 261 -13.69 -5.73 5.05
CA GLN A 261 -14.40 -6.81 4.35
C GLN A 261 -15.17 -6.36 3.09
N PRO A 262 -15.82 -5.18 3.03
CA PRO A 262 -16.47 -4.72 1.80
C PRO A 262 -15.53 -4.57 0.61
N GLN A 263 -14.24 -4.38 0.84
CA GLN A 263 -13.21 -4.28 -0.20
C GLN A 263 -12.73 -5.66 -0.71
N PHE A 264 -12.88 -6.74 0.10
CA PHE A 264 -12.35 -8.09 -0.14
C PHE A 264 -13.45 -9.16 -0.11
N LYS A 265 -14.50 -8.96 -0.91
CA LYS A 265 -15.70 -9.83 -0.94
C LYS A 265 -15.43 -11.25 -1.44
N GLU A 266 -14.34 -11.45 -2.15
CA GLU A 266 -13.89 -12.75 -2.64
C GLU A 266 -13.32 -13.64 -1.53
N ASN A 267 -12.90 -13.05 -0.40
CA ASN A 267 -12.40 -13.77 0.77
C ASN A 267 -13.49 -13.79 1.86
N ASP A 268 -13.63 -14.89 2.57
CA ASP A 268 -14.47 -14.91 3.76
C ASP A 268 -13.83 -14.14 4.92
N LEU A 269 -14.65 -13.76 5.90
CA LEU A 269 -14.19 -12.95 7.03
C LEU A 269 -13.07 -13.63 7.83
N GLU A 270 -13.11 -14.95 8.00
CA GLU A 270 -12.11 -15.70 8.75
C GLU A 270 -10.74 -15.62 8.06
N THR A 271 -10.71 -15.72 6.73
CA THR A 271 -9.52 -15.53 5.91
C THR A 271 -8.96 -14.11 6.05
N VAL A 272 -9.83 -13.08 5.98
CA VAL A 272 -9.38 -11.68 6.15
C VAL A 272 -8.80 -11.45 7.54
N ILE A 273 -9.44 -11.98 8.61
CA ILE A 273 -8.93 -11.90 9.99
C ILE A 273 -7.53 -12.50 10.08
N ARG A 274 -7.34 -13.71 9.56
CA ARG A 274 -6.05 -14.42 9.60
C ARG A 274 -4.94 -13.64 8.87
N ILE A 275 -5.26 -13.02 7.73
CA ILE A 275 -4.29 -12.22 6.96
C ILE A 275 -3.93 -10.94 7.72
N VAL A 276 -4.91 -10.24 8.29
CA VAL A 276 -4.66 -9.04 9.10
C VAL A 276 -3.79 -9.39 10.32
N GLU A 277 -4.12 -10.48 11.04
CA GLU A 277 -3.33 -10.96 12.17
C GLU A 277 -1.88 -11.21 11.78
N ARG A 278 -1.64 -11.91 10.66
CA ARG A 278 -0.29 -12.19 10.14
C ARG A 278 0.49 -10.91 9.81
N TYR A 279 -0.17 -9.89 9.23
CA TYR A 279 0.48 -8.61 8.96
C TYR A 279 0.70 -7.76 10.22
N GLN A 280 -0.15 -7.85 11.23
CA GLN A 280 0.11 -7.23 12.53
C GLN A 280 1.28 -7.91 13.27
N GLU A 281 1.32 -9.24 13.30
CA GLU A 281 2.38 -10.03 13.94
C GLU A 281 3.77 -9.73 13.36
N GLN A 282 3.88 -9.49 12.07
CA GLN A 282 5.15 -9.11 11.44
C GLN A 282 5.49 -7.62 11.55
N ASP A 283 4.67 -6.80 12.24
CA ASP A 283 4.89 -5.35 12.39
C ASP A 283 4.92 -4.61 11.04
N THR A 284 3.93 -4.91 10.19
CA THR A 284 3.86 -4.39 8.81
C THR A 284 3.64 -2.90 8.75
N TRP A 285 2.75 -2.38 9.63
CA TRP A 285 2.30 -1.00 9.59
C TRP A 285 2.97 -0.18 10.67
N LYS A 286 3.43 1.01 10.30
CA LYS A 286 4.09 1.96 11.22
C LYS A 286 3.08 2.57 12.19
N GLU A 287 3.60 3.26 13.21
CA GLU A 287 2.77 4.14 14.07
C GLU A 287 2.34 5.41 13.33
N ASP A 288 3.18 5.90 12.41
CA ASP A 288 2.95 7.09 11.61
C ASP A 288 3.35 6.86 10.14
N LEU A 289 3.07 7.85 9.31
CA LEU A 289 3.35 7.80 7.87
C LEU A 289 4.72 8.42 7.49
N ILE A 290 5.56 8.75 8.47
CA ILE A 290 6.86 9.38 8.22
C ILE A 290 7.78 8.39 7.51
N PHE A 291 8.30 8.79 6.36
CA PHE A 291 9.25 8.00 5.58
C PHE A 291 10.66 8.23 6.12
N GLU A 292 11.16 7.31 6.93
CA GLU A 292 12.44 7.45 7.62
C GLU A 292 13.65 7.39 6.68
N LYS A 293 14.67 8.22 6.96
CA LYS A 293 15.90 8.27 6.16
C LYS A 293 16.66 6.95 6.18
N GLU A 294 16.73 6.31 7.32
CA GLU A 294 17.39 5.01 7.49
C GLU A 294 16.72 3.92 6.63
N SER A 295 15.39 3.98 6.51
CA SER A 295 14.64 3.06 5.64
C SER A 295 14.94 3.31 4.16
N PHE A 296 15.09 4.58 3.75
CA PHE A 296 15.48 4.93 2.39
C PHE A 296 16.92 4.48 2.04
N GLU A 297 17.84 4.55 3.00
CA GLU A 297 19.18 4.02 2.81
C GLU A 297 19.16 2.50 2.64
N LEU A 298 18.38 1.78 3.47
CA LEU A 298 18.19 0.32 3.31
C LEU A 298 17.58 -0.04 1.95
N LEU A 299 16.60 0.73 1.48
CA LEU A 299 16.04 0.54 0.13
C LEU A 299 17.13 0.62 -0.92
N GLN A 300 18.01 1.62 -0.85
CA GLN A 300 19.10 1.77 -1.80
C GLN A 300 20.15 0.66 -1.68
N ASP A 301 20.39 0.12 -0.46
CA ASP A 301 21.25 -1.06 -0.27
C ASP A 301 20.67 -2.30 -0.97
N ILE A 302 19.36 -2.50 -0.89
CA ILE A 302 18.66 -3.58 -1.58
C ILE A 302 18.78 -3.44 -3.10
N LEU A 303 18.54 -2.23 -3.62
CA LEU A 303 18.68 -1.94 -5.07
C LEU A 303 20.10 -2.13 -5.56
N ASP A 304 21.10 -1.67 -4.81
CA ASP A 304 22.53 -1.83 -5.14
C ASP A 304 22.91 -3.32 -5.13
N SER A 305 22.46 -4.06 -4.12
CA SER A 305 22.65 -5.51 -4.03
C SER A 305 22.05 -6.28 -5.21
N ALA A 306 20.93 -5.80 -5.74
CA ALA A 306 20.27 -6.37 -6.93
C ALA A 306 20.94 -5.91 -8.25
N GLY A 307 21.85 -4.92 -8.20
CA GLY A 307 22.46 -4.33 -9.40
C GLY A 307 21.55 -3.38 -10.17
N GLU A 308 20.47 -2.90 -9.52
CA GLU A 308 19.45 -2.04 -10.11
C GLU A 308 19.68 -0.54 -9.80
N LEU A 309 20.61 -0.22 -8.89
CA LEU A 309 20.95 1.16 -8.53
C LEU A 309 22.12 1.66 -9.40
N LYS A 310 21.90 2.72 -10.15
CA LYS A 310 23.00 3.36 -10.96
C LYS A 310 23.91 4.20 -10.07
N GLU A 311 23.30 5.00 -9.21
CA GLU A 311 23.96 5.86 -8.23
C GLU A 311 22.99 6.13 -7.08
N ARG A 312 23.51 6.42 -5.88
CA ARG A 312 22.64 6.77 -4.75
C ARG A 312 22.00 8.13 -4.95
N VAL A 313 20.73 8.21 -4.61
CA VAL A 313 19.93 9.44 -4.68
C VAL A 313 19.85 10.03 -3.28
N PRO A 314 20.06 11.34 -3.10
CA PRO A 314 19.83 11.98 -1.81
C PRO A 314 18.36 11.82 -1.37
N TYR A 315 18.17 11.55 -0.08
CA TYR A 315 16.84 11.38 0.51
C TYR A 315 15.95 12.60 0.25
N GLU A 316 16.51 13.78 0.40
CA GLU A 316 15.84 15.06 0.31
C GLU A 316 15.35 15.40 -1.12
N GLU A 317 15.83 14.68 -2.13
CA GLU A 317 15.39 14.82 -3.53
C GLU A 317 14.09 14.05 -3.84
N LEU A 318 13.76 13.03 -3.03
CA LEU A 318 12.64 12.12 -3.32
C LEU A 318 11.68 11.90 -2.15
N VAL A 319 11.90 12.55 -1.00
CA VAL A 319 11.05 12.38 0.19
C VAL A 319 10.73 13.73 0.82
N ASP A 320 9.44 13.99 0.98
CA ASP A 320 8.92 15.12 1.75
C ASP A 320 8.05 14.60 2.91
N VAL A 321 8.58 14.67 4.13
CA VAL A 321 7.89 14.20 5.33
C VAL A 321 6.98 15.25 5.99
N THR A 322 6.96 16.48 5.46
CA THR A 322 6.24 17.61 6.07
C THR A 322 4.77 17.30 6.37
N TYR A 323 4.09 16.62 5.45
CA TYR A 323 2.67 16.27 5.59
C TYR A 323 2.45 15.15 6.60
N ALA A 324 3.33 14.15 6.59
CA ALA A 324 3.26 13.03 7.52
C ALA A 324 3.57 13.47 8.96
N GLU A 325 4.58 14.34 9.16
CA GLU A 325 4.89 14.91 10.47
C GLU A 325 3.71 15.69 11.04
N ARG A 326 3.05 16.55 10.24
CA ARG A 326 1.86 17.29 10.66
C ARG A 326 0.69 16.35 11.00
N ALA A 327 0.45 15.30 10.20
CA ALA A 327 -0.60 14.34 10.46
C ALA A 327 -0.35 13.54 11.76
N ALA A 328 0.91 13.24 12.07
CA ALA A 328 1.33 12.59 13.31
C ALA A 328 1.39 13.55 14.53
N GLY A 329 1.17 14.84 14.35
CA GLY A 329 1.26 15.85 15.41
C GLY A 329 2.70 16.15 15.87
N LYS A 330 3.67 15.98 14.99
CA LYS A 330 5.11 16.18 15.23
C LYS A 330 5.64 17.45 14.57
#